data_b2a2565a8b0ae48bde57774f8c87adca
#
_entry.id   b2a2565a8b0ae48bde57774f8c87adca
#
_cell.length_a   1.000
_cell.length_b   1.000
_cell.length_c   1.000
_cell.angle_alpha   90.00
_cell.angle_beta   90.00
_cell.angle_gamma   90.00
#
_symmetry.space_group_name_H-M   'P 1'
#
loop_
_entity.id
_entity.type
_entity.pdbx_description
1 polymer ?
#
loop_
_entity_poly.entity_id
_entity_poly.type
_entity_poly.pdbx_seq_one_letter_code
_entity_poly.pdbx_strand_id
1 'polypeptide(L)'
;MDYILYESDDKFVKLKDEVSFAQNLIEINRLKVSPLFDLHMRVKIAPEAGDLMIAPFITINPIENAFKHADLQSENSFISIVFEVSGSRLLLSVTNKVQPNTVYRNMIQGGIGNRSFKSRLDKLYPNRYQLTTEQKEGVYYVKLEMELHADD
;
A
#
# COMPACT_ATOMS: atom_id res chain seq x y z
N MET A 1 -5.37 -2.01 -23.26
CA MET A 1 -4.94 -2.07 -21.87
C MET A 1 -4.06 -3.25 -21.56
N ASP A 2 -4.38 -4.39 -22.11
CA ASP A 2 -3.57 -5.58 -21.85
C ASP A 2 -2.13 -5.38 -22.27
N TYR A 3 -1.95 -4.73 -23.39
CA TYR A 3 -0.63 -4.44 -23.87
C TYR A 3 0.14 -3.61 -22.85
N ILE A 4 -0.53 -2.65 -22.25
CA ILE A 4 0.08 -1.80 -21.24
C ILE A 4 0.45 -2.60 -20.00
N LEU A 5 -0.39 -3.56 -19.63
CA LEU A 5 -0.11 -4.40 -18.48
C LEU A 5 1.11 -5.26 -18.72
N TYR A 6 1.25 -5.78 -19.93
CA TYR A 6 2.45 -6.50 -20.27
C TYR A 6 3.68 -5.67 -20.08
N GLU A 7 3.63 -4.47 -20.60
CA GLU A 7 4.80 -3.61 -20.53
C GLU A 7 5.12 -3.22 -19.13
N SER A 8 4.10 -3.03 -18.31
CA SER A 8 4.34 -2.61 -16.94
C SER A 8 5.00 -3.71 -16.10
N ASP A 9 4.95 -4.97 -16.56
CA ASP A 9 5.70 -6.02 -15.87
C ASP A 9 7.19 -5.80 -15.97
N ASP A 10 7.64 -5.23 -17.07
CA ASP A 10 9.06 -4.99 -17.30
C ASP A 10 9.46 -3.54 -17.09
N LYS A 11 8.51 -2.69 -16.80
CA LYS A 11 8.78 -1.27 -16.65
C LYS A 11 8.56 -0.86 -15.21
N PHE A 12 9.40 0.05 -14.78
CA PHE A 12 9.30 0.62 -13.45
C PHE A 12 9.01 2.09 -13.57
N VAL A 13 8.46 2.68 -12.54
CA VAL A 13 8.15 4.11 -12.50
C VAL A 13 8.94 4.73 -11.36
N LYS A 14 9.01 6.05 -11.37
CA LYS A 14 9.69 6.74 -10.30
C LYS A 14 8.85 6.71 -9.03
N LEU A 15 9.52 6.58 -7.91
CA LEU A 15 8.84 6.53 -6.62
C LEU A 15 7.94 7.74 -6.40
N LYS A 16 8.40 8.93 -6.82
CA LYS A 16 7.60 10.14 -6.65
C LYS A 16 6.26 10.05 -7.40
N ASP A 17 6.26 9.37 -8.55
CA ASP A 17 5.03 9.21 -9.31
C ASP A 17 4.09 8.20 -8.64
N GLU A 18 4.66 7.15 -8.09
CA GLU A 18 3.87 6.17 -7.35
C GLU A 18 3.22 6.82 -6.12
N VAL A 19 3.99 7.64 -5.39
CA VAL A 19 3.49 8.34 -4.22
C VAL A 19 2.41 9.34 -4.61
N SER A 20 2.59 10.06 -5.72
CA SER A 20 1.58 10.99 -6.20
C SER A 20 0.27 10.28 -6.53
N PHE A 21 0.37 9.12 -7.15
CA PHE A 21 -0.82 8.32 -7.44
C PHE A 21 -1.52 7.91 -6.15
N ALA A 22 -0.75 7.49 -5.15
CA ALA A 22 -1.32 7.10 -3.86
C ALA A 22 -2.02 8.28 -3.20
N GLN A 23 -1.41 9.46 -3.26
CA GLN A 23 -2.01 10.66 -2.67
C GLN A 23 -3.33 10.99 -3.35
N ASN A 24 -3.38 10.89 -4.68
CA ASN A 24 -4.61 11.15 -5.41
C ASN A 24 -5.69 10.14 -5.06
N LEU A 25 -5.31 8.88 -4.93
CA LEU A 25 -6.25 7.83 -4.57
C LEU A 25 -6.85 8.10 -3.19
N ILE A 26 -6.02 8.53 -2.25
CA ILE A 26 -6.47 8.83 -0.91
C ILE A 26 -7.43 10.01 -0.92
N GLU A 27 -7.13 11.05 -1.69
CA GLU A 27 -8.03 12.20 -1.76
C GLU A 27 -9.38 11.86 -2.37
N ILE A 28 -9.39 11.00 -3.38
CA ILE A 28 -10.65 10.55 -3.96
C ILE A 28 -11.46 9.77 -2.92
N ASN A 29 -10.80 8.90 -2.16
CA ASN A 29 -11.49 8.12 -1.15
C ASN A 29 -11.92 8.95 0.04
N ARG A 30 -11.27 10.09 0.27
CA ARG A 30 -11.66 10.97 1.37
C ARG A 30 -13.09 11.45 1.23
N LEU A 31 -13.59 11.50 0.01
CA LEU A 31 -14.97 11.89 -0.25
C LEU A 31 -15.98 10.84 0.21
N LYS A 32 -15.54 9.63 0.44
CA LYS A 32 -16.42 8.52 0.81
C LYS A 32 -16.47 8.25 2.30
N VAL A 33 -15.57 8.84 3.07
CA VAL A 33 -15.50 8.53 4.49
C VAL A 33 -16.34 9.52 5.29
N SER A 34 -16.74 9.10 6.49
CA SER A 34 -17.44 9.94 7.42
C SER A 34 -16.57 11.15 7.79
N PRO A 35 -17.17 12.32 8.06
CA PRO A 35 -16.38 13.49 8.46
C PRO A 35 -15.50 13.26 9.67
N LEU A 36 -15.86 12.32 10.54
CA LEU A 36 -15.11 12.05 11.74
C LEU A 36 -14.18 10.84 11.60
N PHE A 37 -14.12 10.26 10.40
CA PHE A 37 -13.19 9.18 10.12
C PHE A 37 -11.77 9.76 10.03
N ASP A 38 -10.82 9.11 10.67
CA ASP A 38 -9.44 9.58 10.68
C ASP A 38 -8.66 8.95 9.53
N LEU A 39 -8.45 9.72 8.48
CA LEU A 39 -7.72 9.28 7.31
C LEU A 39 -6.52 10.18 7.11
N HIS A 40 -5.31 9.61 7.21
CA HIS A 40 -4.13 10.43 6.98
C HIS A 40 -3.01 9.63 6.33
N MET A 41 -2.16 10.37 5.64
CA MET A 41 -1.01 9.83 4.96
C MET A 41 0.20 10.70 5.30
N ARG A 42 1.33 10.03 5.50
CA ARG A 42 2.57 10.72 5.80
C ARG A 42 3.64 10.20 4.85
N VAL A 43 4.41 11.13 4.29
CA VAL A 43 5.46 10.79 3.35
C VAL A 43 6.79 11.34 3.88
N LYS A 44 7.74 10.45 4.13
CA LYS A 44 9.07 10.81 4.62
C LYS A 44 10.10 10.34 3.62
N ILE A 45 10.20 11.05 2.52
CA ILE A 45 11.06 10.69 1.41
C ILE A 45 11.87 11.92 1.02
N ALA A 46 13.20 11.80 1.08
CA ALA A 46 14.07 12.89 0.65
C ALA A 46 13.86 13.12 -0.85
N PRO A 47 14.00 14.37 -1.32
CA PRO A 47 13.75 14.68 -2.74
C PRO A 47 14.54 13.80 -3.70
N GLU A 48 15.78 13.50 -3.41
CA GLU A 48 16.61 12.68 -4.29
C GLU A 48 16.15 11.25 -4.35
N ALA A 49 15.45 10.77 -3.35
CA ALA A 49 14.94 9.40 -3.35
C ALA A 49 13.71 9.26 -4.23
N GLY A 50 13.08 10.37 -4.61
CA GLY A 50 11.91 10.33 -5.47
C GLY A 50 12.18 9.76 -6.85
N ASP A 51 13.45 9.73 -7.27
CA ASP A 51 13.82 9.20 -8.57
C ASP A 51 14.16 7.72 -8.53
N LEU A 52 14.13 7.09 -7.36
CA LEU A 52 14.26 5.64 -7.28
C LEU A 52 13.13 4.98 -8.05
N MET A 53 13.40 3.82 -8.59
CA MET A 53 12.43 3.12 -9.44
C MET A 53 11.70 2.05 -8.64
N ILE A 54 10.42 1.93 -8.90
CA ILE A 54 9.55 0.99 -8.21
C ILE A 54 8.56 0.40 -9.21
N ALA A 55 8.15 -0.84 -8.96
CA ALA A 55 7.13 -1.46 -9.80
C ALA A 55 5.83 -0.65 -9.69
N PRO A 56 5.17 -0.39 -10.83
CA PRO A 56 3.98 0.46 -10.80
C PRO A 56 2.85 -0.17 -9.98
N PHE A 57 2.23 0.65 -9.15
CA PHE A 57 1.06 0.29 -8.34
C PHE A 57 1.32 -0.79 -7.31
N ILE A 58 2.59 -1.10 -7.03
CA ILE A 58 2.89 -2.14 -6.04
C ILE A 58 2.47 -1.70 -4.63
N THR A 59 2.52 -0.40 -4.34
CA THR A 59 2.12 0.11 -3.04
C THR A 59 0.61 0.34 -2.95
N ILE A 60 -0.06 0.37 -4.08
CA ILE A 60 -1.49 0.70 -4.12
C ILE A 60 -2.33 -0.44 -3.56
N ASN A 61 -1.89 -1.68 -3.75
CA ASN A 61 -2.66 -2.82 -3.29
C ASN A 61 -2.94 -2.80 -1.79
N PRO A 62 -1.95 -2.62 -0.91
CA PRO A 62 -2.24 -2.53 0.53
C PRO A 62 -3.12 -1.35 0.88
N ILE A 63 -2.98 -0.24 0.15
CA ILE A 63 -3.79 0.95 0.42
C ILE A 63 -5.24 0.69 0.05
N GLU A 64 -5.48 0.12 -1.13
CA GLU A 64 -6.84 -0.21 -1.55
C GLU A 64 -7.49 -1.22 -0.61
N ASN A 65 -6.71 -2.20 -0.16
CA ASN A 65 -7.25 -3.18 0.77
C ASN A 65 -7.69 -2.52 2.08
N ALA A 66 -6.95 -1.53 2.55
CA ALA A 66 -7.33 -0.82 3.76
C ALA A 66 -8.69 -0.13 3.60
N PHE A 67 -8.90 0.54 2.47
CA PHE A 67 -10.18 1.19 2.22
C PHE A 67 -11.30 0.17 2.04
N LYS A 68 -10.98 -0.97 1.48
CA LYS A 68 -11.99 -2.01 1.24
C LYS A 68 -12.47 -2.62 2.55
N HIS A 69 -11.58 -2.76 3.52
CA HIS A 69 -11.89 -3.50 4.75
C HIS A 69 -12.16 -2.64 5.97
N ALA A 70 -11.83 -1.36 5.93
CA ALA A 70 -12.13 -0.46 7.04
C ALA A 70 -13.59 -0.06 7.01
N ASP A 71 -14.12 0.28 8.19
CA ASP A 71 -15.47 0.81 8.27
C ASP A 71 -15.40 2.32 8.03
N LEU A 72 -15.61 2.72 6.79
CA LEU A 72 -15.42 4.10 6.37
C LEU A 72 -16.44 5.07 6.95
N GLN A 73 -17.52 4.55 7.52
CA GLN A 73 -18.58 5.40 8.06
C GLN A 73 -18.51 5.53 9.58
N SER A 74 -17.62 4.83 10.22
CA SER A 74 -17.52 4.84 11.66
C SER A 74 -16.66 6.01 12.15
N GLU A 75 -17.12 6.69 13.20
CA GLU A 75 -16.37 7.77 13.81
C GLU A 75 -15.14 7.28 14.56
N ASN A 76 -15.13 6.00 14.92
CA ASN A 76 -14.02 5.43 15.67
C ASN A 76 -13.08 4.64 14.80
N SER A 77 -13.16 4.82 13.50
CA SER A 77 -12.35 4.09 12.57
C SER A 77 -11.25 4.98 12.00
N PHE A 78 -10.21 4.34 11.44
CA PHE A 78 -9.11 5.11 10.89
C PHE A 78 -8.35 4.30 9.85
N ILE A 79 -7.63 5.03 9.00
CA ILE A 79 -6.62 4.46 8.10
C ILE A 79 -5.41 5.37 8.18
N SER A 80 -4.25 4.77 8.43
CA SER A 80 -2.98 5.49 8.49
C SER A 80 -2.03 4.89 7.47
N ILE A 81 -1.47 5.73 6.62
CA ILE A 81 -0.56 5.29 5.57
C ILE A 81 0.73 6.07 5.70
N VAL A 82 1.86 5.37 5.75
CA VAL A 82 3.16 6.00 5.89
C VAL A 82 4.11 5.44 4.85
N PHE A 83 4.72 6.34 4.08
CA PHE A 83 5.82 6.02 3.17
C PHE A 83 7.10 6.57 3.76
N GLU A 84 8.12 5.73 3.90
CA GLU A 84 9.44 6.17 4.34
C GLU A 84 10.50 5.56 3.46
N VAL A 85 11.56 6.31 3.18
CA VAL A 85 12.70 5.78 2.44
C VAL A 85 13.97 6.07 3.23
N SER A 86 14.78 5.04 3.41
CA SER A 86 16.10 5.15 4.01
C SER A 86 17.08 4.52 3.02
N GLY A 87 17.97 5.34 2.46
CA GLY A 87 18.81 4.87 1.38
C GLY A 87 17.98 4.50 0.18
N SER A 88 18.03 3.25 -0.23
CA SER A 88 17.21 2.75 -1.32
C SER A 88 16.10 1.83 -0.82
N ARG A 89 15.90 1.77 0.49
CA ARG A 89 14.90 0.88 1.06
C ARG A 89 13.63 1.62 1.39
N LEU A 90 12.53 1.17 0.80
CA LEU A 90 11.20 1.73 1.05
C LEU A 90 10.53 0.96 2.16
N LEU A 91 9.90 1.69 3.07
CA LEU A 91 9.03 1.12 4.07
C LEU A 91 7.65 1.72 3.90
N LEU A 92 6.68 0.88 3.61
CA LEU A 92 5.28 1.27 3.54
C LEU A 92 4.55 0.64 4.71
N SER A 93 3.91 1.47 5.52
CA SER A 93 3.07 0.99 6.62
C SER A 93 1.64 1.41 6.35
N VAL A 94 0.73 0.45 6.40
CA VAL A 94 -0.70 0.72 6.25
C VAL A 94 -1.41 0.09 7.43
N THR A 95 -2.15 0.91 8.17
CA THR A 95 -2.84 0.46 9.37
C THR A 95 -4.28 0.89 9.28
N ASN A 96 -5.20 -0.01 9.60
CA ASN A 96 -6.60 0.36 9.62
C ASN A 96 -7.34 -0.43 10.69
N LYS A 97 -8.37 0.20 11.23
CA LYS A 97 -9.27 -0.49 12.14
C LYS A 97 -10.19 -1.36 11.31
N VAL A 98 -10.41 -2.59 11.76
CA VAL A 98 -11.30 -3.52 11.05
C VAL A 98 -12.57 -3.72 11.84
N GLN A 99 -13.63 -4.03 11.11
CA GLN A 99 -14.89 -4.37 11.75
C GLN A 99 -14.72 -5.70 12.45
N PRO A 100 -15.29 -5.86 13.64
CA PRO A 100 -15.24 -7.14 14.31
C PRO A 100 -15.97 -8.20 13.48
N ASN A 101 -15.40 -9.39 13.46
CA ASN A 101 -16.00 -10.59 12.88
C ASN A 101 -15.61 -10.89 11.44
N THR A 102 -16.47 -10.64 10.48
CA THR A 102 -16.31 -11.24 9.15
C THR A 102 -15.18 -10.65 8.31
N VAL A 103 -14.99 -9.34 8.40
CA VAL A 103 -13.99 -8.67 7.56
C VAL A 103 -12.59 -9.14 7.90
N TYR A 104 -12.31 -9.24 9.18
CA TYR A 104 -11.01 -9.69 9.66
C TYR A 104 -10.68 -11.09 9.12
N ARG A 105 -11.66 -11.98 9.18
CA ARG A 105 -11.43 -13.35 8.72
C ARG A 105 -11.04 -13.38 7.24
N ASN A 106 -11.72 -12.58 6.43
CA ASN A 106 -11.41 -12.52 5.00
C ASN A 106 -10.00 -11.99 4.76
N MET A 107 -9.59 -11.01 5.53
CA MET A 107 -8.25 -10.44 5.38
C MET A 107 -7.19 -11.47 5.72
N ILE A 108 -7.39 -12.21 6.79
CA ILE A 108 -6.40 -13.19 7.23
C ILE A 108 -6.28 -14.34 6.25
N GLN A 109 -7.40 -14.78 5.70
CA GLN A 109 -7.37 -15.88 4.76
C GLN A 109 -6.75 -15.48 3.42
N GLY A 110 -6.55 -14.18 3.23
CA GLY A 110 -5.88 -13.70 2.05
C GLY A 110 -6.57 -14.10 0.78
N GLY A 111 -7.56 -13.37 0.36
CA GLY A 111 -8.28 -13.68 -0.85
C GLY A 111 -7.37 -13.66 -2.08
N ILE A 112 -7.99 -13.77 -3.24
CA ILE A 112 -7.28 -13.82 -4.51
C ILE A 112 -6.36 -12.62 -4.69
N GLY A 113 -6.81 -11.44 -4.30
CA GLY A 113 -6.01 -10.25 -4.42
C GLY A 113 -4.71 -10.30 -3.65
N ASN A 114 -4.74 -10.87 -2.43
CA ASN A 114 -3.53 -10.97 -1.63
C ASN A 114 -2.54 -11.96 -2.21
N ARG A 115 -3.02 -13.04 -2.78
CA ARG A 115 -2.14 -14.00 -3.42
C ARG A 115 -1.50 -13.43 -4.67
N SER A 116 -2.27 -12.71 -5.47
CA SER A 116 -1.73 -12.06 -6.66
C SER A 116 -0.69 -11.03 -6.30
N PHE A 117 -0.93 -10.28 -5.24
CA PHE A 117 -0.01 -9.26 -4.78
C PHE A 117 1.31 -9.90 -4.34
N LYS A 118 1.23 -10.96 -3.54
CA LYS A 118 2.43 -11.63 -3.07
C LYS A 118 3.19 -12.27 -4.23
N SER A 119 2.47 -12.86 -5.17
CA SER A 119 3.10 -13.42 -6.37
C SER A 119 3.86 -12.37 -7.14
N ARG A 120 3.29 -11.19 -7.27
CA ARG A 120 3.93 -10.10 -7.99
C ARG A 120 5.19 -9.65 -7.27
N LEU A 121 5.13 -9.57 -5.94
CA LEU A 121 6.30 -9.24 -5.14
C LEU A 121 7.40 -10.29 -5.32
N ASP A 122 7.04 -11.56 -5.27
CA ASP A 122 8.01 -12.63 -5.43
C ASP A 122 8.66 -12.60 -6.81
N LYS A 123 7.90 -12.21 -7.82
CA LYS A 123 8.40 -12.15 -9.18
C LYS A 123 9.32 -10.95 -9.40
N LEU A 124 8.94 -9.79 -8.90
CA LEU A 124 9.66 -8.55 -9.18
C LEU A 124 10.73 -8.21 -8.16
N TYR A 125 10.60 -8.70 -6.95
CA TYR A 125 11.54 -8.39 -5.86
C TYR A 125 11.97 -9.65 -5.15
N PRO A 126 12.49 -10.65 -5.88
CA PRO A 126 12.90 -11.92 -5.25
C PRO A 126 13.99 -11.65 -4.20
N ASN A 127 13.71 -12.03 -2.96
CA ASN A 127 14.63 -11.85 -1.84
C ASN A 127 14.97 -10.40 -1.55
N ARG A 128 14.14 -9.46 -2.04
CA ARG A 128 14.39 -8.03 -1.84
C ARG A 128 13.21 -7.33 -1.20
N TYR A 129 12.29 -8.07 -0.64
CA TYR A 129 11.17 -7.47 0.07
C TYR A 129 10.83 -8.29 1.29
N GLN A 130 10.14 -7.65 2.20
CA GLN A 130 9.58 -8.33 3.36
C GLN A 130 8.19 -7.78 3.59
N LEU A 131 7.22 -8.66 3.60
CA LEU A 131 5.83 -8.29 3.84
C LEU A 131 5.37 -8.91 5.15
N THR A 132 4.94 -8.06 6.05
CA THR A 132 4.46 -8.48 7.37
C THR A 132 3.03 -8.02 7.53
N THR A 133 2.16 -8.92 7.98
CA THR A 133 0.77 -8.56 8.28
C THR A 133 0.46 -9.06 9.69
N GLU A 134 -0.30 -8.27 10.41
CA GLU A 134 -0.64 -8.60 11.78
C GLU A 134 -2.00 -8.00 12.10
N GLN A 135 -2.79 -8.71 12.90
CA GLN A 135 -4.05 -8.18 13.38
C GLN A 135 -4.03 -8.27 14.91
N LYS A 136 -4.30 -7.14 15.55
CA LYS A 136 -4.23 -7.09 17.00
C LYS A 136 -5.24 -6.07 17.49
N GLU A 137 -6.13 -6.51 18.41
CA GLU A 137 -7.09 -5.65 19.06
C GLU A 137 -7.96 -4.84 18.10
N GLY A 138 -8.38 -5.49 17.02
CA GLY A 138 -9.26 -4.85 16.05
C GLY A 138 -8.55 -3.93 15.07
N VAL A 139 -7.22 -3.97 15.03
CA VAL A 139 -6.43 -3.17 14.11
C VAL A 139 -5.60 -4.08 13.23
N TYR A 140 -5.64 -3.80 11.92
CA TYR A 140 -4.88 -4.58 10.95
C TYR A 140 -3.67 -3.77 10.50
N TYR A 141 -2.52 -4.40 10.56
CA TYR A 141 -1.24 -3.78 10.22
C TYR A 141 -0.64 -4.46 9.01
N VAL A 142 -0.22 -3.69 8.04
CA VAL A 142 0.55 -4.19 6.90
C VAL A 142 1.84 -3.39 6.83
N LYS A 143 2.95 -4.10 6.72
CA LYS A 143 4.25 -3.47 6.63
C LYS A 143 4.98 -4.10 5.45
N LEU A 144 5.30 -3.29 4.47
CA LEU A 144 6.02 -3.75 3.28
C LEU A 144 7.35 -3.03 3.20
N GLU A 145 8.43 -3.79 3.20
CA GLU A 145 9.78 -3.25 3.01
C GLU A 145 10.31 -3.75 1.69
N MET A 146 10.89 -2.86 0.91
CA MET A 146 11.38 -3.22 -0.42
C MET A 146 12.67 -2.50 -0.71
N GLU A 147 13.57 -3.21 -1.40
CA GLU A 147 14.78 -2.61 -1.90
C GLU A 147 14.49 -2.04 -3.28
N LEU A 148 14.60 -0.73 -3.45
CA LEU A 148 14.38 -0.09 -4.73
C LEU A 148 15.70 0.06 -5.47
N HIS A 149 15.63 0.43 -6.74
CA HIS A 149 16.84 0.59 -7.52
C HIS A 149 16.85 1.94 -8.22
N ALA A 150 18.05 2.34 -8.59
CA ALA A 150 18.21 3.62 -9.25
C ALA A 150 17.75 3.53 -10.70
N ASP A 151 17.42 4.68 -11.26
CA ASP A 151 17.11 4.79 -12.67
C ASP A 151 18.42 4.77 -13.43
N ASP A 152 18.58 3.80 -14.30
CA ASP A 152 19.77 3.73 -15.16
C ASP A 152 19.58 4.58 -16.43
#